data_685dc346159a60b759731bc0df03f2a2
#
_entry.id   685dc346159a60b759731bc0df03f2a2
#
_cell.length_a   1.000
_cell.length_b   1.000
_cell.length_c   1.000
_cell.angle_alpha   90.00
_cell.angle_beta   90.00
_cell.angle_gamma   90.00
#
_symmetry.space_group_name_H-M   'P 1'
#
loop_
_entity.id
_entity.type
_entity.pdbx_description
1 polymer ?
#
loop_
_entity_poly.entity_id
_entity_poly.type
_entity_poly.pdbx_seq_one_letter_code
_entity_poly.pdbx_strand_id
1 'polypeptide(L)'
;MFFYVAAKFLFLLSTERASSSSAENGARDTIAQLNQTIQTNQKSVDGTTYVRWGRTTCPETAYQVYTGYAAGSSFSHSGTAVDPLCLPKNPIYDKYTPGVYDGVIYGAVYETFLHSAWKHLNNQDIPCSVCRIPRNNLLMVPGRNICHEYYKLEYKSYLMSSHHKHVSPSQFICIDDEPEVLPGGYANHDGKLFYFVSGSCGSLKCPPYREGLQLTCAVCSYSFNAKSSNIQPYK
;
A
#
# COMPACT_ATOMS: atom_id res chain seq x y z
N MET A 1 -55.66 7.70 58.63
CA MET A 1 -54.51 8.59 58.34
C MET A 1 -53.26 7.84 57.84
N PHE A 2 -53.01 6.60 58.24
CA PHE A 2 -51.88 5.83 57.81
C PHE A 2 -51.89 5.34 56.34
N PHE A 3 -53.04 5.08 55.77
CA PHE A 3 -53.18 4.62 54.36
C PHE A 3 -52.86 5.67 53.33
N TYR A 4 -53.05 6.93 53.61
CA TYR A 4 -52.82 8.05 52.66
C TYR A 4 -51.32 8.40 52.51
N VAL A 5 -50.50 8.14 53.51
CA VAL A 5 -49.06 8.41 53.50
C VAL A 5 -48.33 7.32 52.72
N ALA A 6 -48.75 6.02 52.88
CA ALA A 6 -48.16 4.91 52.17
C ALA A 6 -48.39 4.98 50.65
N ALA A 7 -49.58 5.41 50.23
CA ALA A 7 -49.93 5.56 48.79
C ALA A 7 -49.09 6.69 48.14
N LYS A 8 -48.87 7.77 48.83
CA LYS A 8 -48.05 8.92 48.34
C LYS A 8 -46.56 8.54 48.21
N PHE A 9 -46.03 7.70 49.12
CA PHE A 9 -44.67 7.23 49.11
C PHE A 9 -44.42 6.23 47.96
N LEU A 10 -45.35 5.31 47.72
CA LEU A 10 -45.32 4.39 46.61
C LEU A 10 -45.43 5.11 45.25
N PHE A 11 -46.20 6.16 45.13
CA PHE A 11 -46.30 6.95 43.91
C PHE A 11 -45.02 7.76 43.62
N LEU A 12 -44.38 8.32 44.64
CA LEU A 12 -43.09 9.00 44.50
C LEU A 12 -41.96 8.02 44.08
N LEU A 13 -41.90 6.84 44.66
CA LEU A 13 -40.89 5.83 44.30
C LEU A 13 -41.11 5.28 42.88
N SER A 14 -42.36 5.22 42.40
CA SER A 14 -42.67 4.79 41.02
C SER A 14 -42.30 5.87 39.99
N THR A 15 -42.48 7.14 40.31
CA THR A 15 -42.10 8.26 39.43
C THR A 15 -40.57 8.45 39.36
N GLU A 16 -39.84 8.28 40.46
CA GLU A 16 -38.36 8.31 40.46
C GLU A 16 -37.79 7.12 39.66
N ARG A 17 -38.36 5.92 39.81
CA ARG A 17 -37.94 4.73 39.05
C ARG A 17 -38.23 4.84 37.55
N ALA A 18 -39.33 5.46 37.16
CA ALA A 18 -39.69 5.74 35.76
C ALA A 18 -38.77 6.82 35.16
N SER A 19 -38.45 7.86 35.91
CA SER A 19 -37.51 8.91 35.45
C SER A 19 -36.08 8.40 35.32
N SER A 20 -35.62 7.53 36.21
CA SER A 20 -34.26 6.93 36.11
C SER A 20 -34.16 5.98 34.91
N SER A 21 -35.19 5.18 34.63
CA SER A 21 -35.19 4.28 33.47
C SER A 21 -35.27 5.04 32.14
N SER A 22 -35.94 6.16 32.07
CA SER A 22 -35.98 7.03 30.91
C SER A 22 -34.64 7.70 30.66
N ALA A 23 -33.96 8.16 31.70
CA ALA A 23 -32.62 8.76 31.61
C ALA A 23 -31.55 7.72 31.18
N GLU A 24 -31.64 6.48 31.71
CA GLU A 24 -30.74 5.38 31.30
C GLU A 24 -30.94 4.97 29.84
N ASN A 25 -32.20 4.91 29.34
CA ASN A 25 -32.48 4.61 27.96
C ASN A 25 -31.98 5.73 27.04
N GLY A 26 -32.16 7.00 27.36
CA GLY A 26 -31.63 8.12 26.62
C GLY A 26 -30.10 8.13 26.55
N ALA A 27 -29.44 7.77 27.64
CA ALA A 27 -27.98 7.63 27.66
C ALA A 27 -27.47 6.48 26.78
N ARG A 28 -28.16 5.31 26.78
CA ARG A 28 -27.84 4.17 25.90
C ARG A 28 -27.99 4.52 24.42
N ASP A 29 -29.08 5.22 24.07
CA ASP A 29 -29.32 5.64 22.68
C ASP A 29 -28.25 6.63 22.21
N THR A 30 -27.86 7.58 23.08
CA THR A 30 -26.78 8.53 22.78
C THR A 30 -25.43 7.82 22.59
N ILE A 31 -25.10 6.84 23.42
CA ILE A 31 -23.87 6.03 23.30
C ILE A 31 -23.91 5.22 21.99
N ALA A 32 -25.05 4.65 21.63
CA ALA A 32 -25.19 3.91 20.38
C ALA A 32 -24.98 4.83 19.15
N GLN A 33 -25.56 6.03 19.15
CA GLN A 33 -25.36 7.03 18.10
C GLN A 33 -23.91 7.50 18.01
N LEU A 34 -23.27 7.78 19.15
CA LEU A 34 -21.85 8.17 19.18
C LEU A 34 -20.95 7.05 18.63
N ASN A 35 -21.19 5.81 19.02
CA ASN A 35 -20.44 4.67 18.50
C ASN A 35 -20.62 4.50 17.00
N GLN A 36 -21.83 4.68 16.49
CA GLN A 36 -22.09 4.64 15.05
C GLN A 36 -21.40 5.79 14.30
N THR A 37 -21.39 6.99 14.87
CA THR A 37 -20.70 8.17 14.32
C THR A 37 -19.18 7.96 14.33
N ILE A 38 -18.63 7.43 15.41
CA ILE A 38 -17.19 7.08 15.51
C ILE A 38 -16.83 6.04 14.45
N GLN A 39 -17.60 4.98 14.28
CA GLN A 39 -17.35 3.95 13.27
C GLN A 39 -17.44 4.51 11.84
N THR A 40 -18.39 5.41 11.59
CA THR A 40 -18.54 6.05 10.27
C THR A 40 -17.37 7.00 10.00
N ASN A 41 -16.96 7.79 10.97
CA ASN A 41 -15.82 8.70 10.85
C ASN A 41 -14.49 7.93 10.72
N GLN A 42 -14.29 6.84 11.44
CA GLN A 42 -13.11 5.97 11.28
C GLN A 42 -13.03 5.38 9.86
N LYS A 43 -14.16 4.91 9.29
CA LYS A 43 -14.18 4.44 7.90
C LYS A 43 -13.82 5.51 6.87
N SER A 44 -14.08 6.77 7.15
CA SER A 44 -13.78 7.89 6.24
C SER A 44 -12.35 8.42 6.35
N VAL A 45 -11.66 8.16 7.48
CA VAL A 45 -10.30 8.65 7.77
C VAL A 45 -9.24 7.57 7.58
N ASP A 46 -9.59 6.30 7.83
CA ASP A 46 -8.66 5.17 7.72
C ASP A 46 -8.41 4.79 6.26
N GLY A 47 -7.14 4.75 5.91
CA GLY A 47 -6.71 4.27 4.60
C GLY A 47 -5.26 4.63 4.31
N THR A 48 -4.61 3.82 3.50
CA THR A 48 -3.27 4.09 3.00
C THR A 48 -3.22 4.00 1.49
N THR A 49 -2.18 4.58 0.90
CA THR A 49 -1.91 4.52 -0.53
C THR A 49 -0.64 3.73 -0.79
N TYR A 50 -0.60 3.08 -1.94
CA TYR A 50 0.59 2.40 -2.43
C TYR A 50 0.69 2.50 -3.95
N VAL A 51 1.87 2.27 -4.48
CA VAL A 51 2.09 2.14 -5.91
C VAL A 51 2.03 0.66 -6.29
N ARG A 52 1.17 0.32 -7.23
CA ARG A 52 1.16 -0.97 -7.93
C ARG A 52 2.02 -0.82 -9.17
N TRP A 53 3.20 -1.40 -9.13
CA TRP A 53 4.15 -1.34 -10.22
C TRP A 53 3.85 -2.39 -11.29
N GLY A 54 3.92 -2.02 -12.55
CA GLY A 54 3.67 -2.91 -13.67
C GLY A 54 2.21 -3.03 -14.08
N ARG A 55 1.27 -2.27 -13.48
CA ARG A 55 -0.17 -2.33 -13.83
C ARG A 55 -0.76 -0.96 -14.02
N THR A 56 -1.71 -0.86 -14.95
CA THR A 56 -2.50 0.36 -15.20
C THR A 56 -3.74 0.46 -14.31
N THR A 57 -4.08 -0.60 -13.58
CA THR A 57 -5.26 -0.69 -12.72
C THR A 57 -4.91 -1.14 -11.31
N CYS A 58 -5.73 -0.78 -10.35
CA CYS A 58 -5.67 -1.27 -8.98
C CYS A 58 -6.45 -2.59 -8.83
N PRO A 59 -6.17 -3.41 -7.79
CA PRO A 59 -7.03 -4.54 -7.44
C PRO A 59 -8.46 -4.07 -7.13
N GLU A 60 -9.46 -4.95 -7.32
CA GLU A 60 -10.89 -4.64 -7.06
C GLU A 60 -11.18 -4.13 -5.64
N THR A 61 -10.32 -4.47 -4.68
CA THR A 61 -10.45 -4.06 -3.28
C THR A 61 -9.81 -2.72 -2.95
N ALA A 62 -9.27 -2.02 -3.96
CA ALA A 62 -8.61 -0.74 -3.85
C ALA A 62 -9.26 0.30 -4.77
N TYR A 63 -9.25 1.55 -4.33
CA TYR A 63 -9.66 2.69 -5.15
C TYR A 63 -8.45 3.20 -5.94
N GLN A 64 -8.60 3.37 -7.26
CA GLN A 64 -7.55 3.94 -8.10
C GLN A 64 -7.51 5.45 -7.95
N VAL A 65 -6.40 5.99 -7.45
CA VAL A 65 -6.19 7.43 -7.34
C VAL A 65 -5.80 8.00 -8.70
N TYR A 66 -4.78 7.40 -9.32
CA TYR A 66 -4.40 7.67 -10.72
C TYR A 66 -3.57 6.51 -11.29
N THR A 67 -3.43 6.49 -12.60
CA THR A 67 -2.48 5.64 -13.33
C THR A 67 -1.44 6.51 -14.02
N GLY A 68 -0.26 5.94 -14.28
CA GLY A 68 0.85 6.74 -14.81
C GLY A 68 2.00 5.93 -15.37
N TYR A 69 3.13 6.59 -15.43
CA TYR A 69 4.39 6.12 -15.95
C TYR A 69 5.35 5.87 -14.80
N ALA A 70 5.90 4.66 -14.69
CA ALA A 70 7.00 4.41 -13.76
C ALA A 70 8.24 5.19 -14.24
N ALA A 71 8.92 5.85 -13.30
CA ALA A 71 10.04 6.73 -13.62
C ALA A 71 11.08 6.75 -12.49
N GLY A 72 12.28 7.21 -12.80
CA GLY A 72 13.36 7.36 -11.82
C GLY A 72 14.64 7.92 -12.45
N SER A 73 15.75 7.82 -11.73
CA SER A 73 17.06 8.25 -12.22
C SER A 73 17.55 7.36 -13.35
N SER A 74 18.23 7.92 -14.34
CA SER A 74 18.93 7.13 -15.36
C SER A 74 19.92 6.16 -14.72
N PHE A 75 20.03 4.97 -15.27
CA PHE A 75 20.96 3.92 -14.83
C PHE A 75 22.43 4.36 -14.84
N SER A 76 22.80 5.32 -15.69
CA SER A 76 24.16 5.82 -15.91
C SER A 76 24.50 7.09 -15.12
N HIS A 77 23.56 7.71 -14.42
CA HIS A 77 23.78 8.93 -13.66
C HIS A 77 24.04 8.64 -12.18
N SER A 78 25.12 9.19 -11.63
CA SER A 78 25.49 9.01 -10.22
C SER A 78 24.72 9.90 -9.25
N GLY A 79 24.04 10.93 -9.76
CA GLY A 79 23.21 11.84 -8.97
C GLY A 79 21.73 11.47 -9.01
N THR A 80 20.89 12.34 -8.43
CA THR A 80 19.44 12.24 -8.33
C THR A 80 18.92 11.23 -7.29
N ALA A 81 17.63 10.96 -7.27
CA ALA A 81 16.95 10.17 -6.23
C ALA A 81 17.03 8.66 -6.50
N VAL A 82 17.06 7.87 -5.44
CA VAL A 82 17.01 6.40 -5.52
C VAL A 82 15.60 5.84 -5.65
N ASP A 83 14.60 6.61 -5.18
CA ASP A 83 13.20 6.19 -5.16
C ASP A 83 12.55 6.35 -6.54
N PRO A 84 11.93 5.30 -7.10
CA PRO A 84 11.12 5.43 -8.30
C PRO A 84 9.80 6.12 -7.98
N LEU A 85 9.25 6.82 -8.96
CA LEU A 85 7.98 7.51 -8.88
C LEU A 85 6.99 6.95 -9.89
N CYS A 86 5.70 7.00 -9.56
CA CYS A 86 4.62 6.82 -10.50
C CYS A 86 4.13 8.20 -10.94
N LEU A 87 4.52 8.64 -12.14
CA LEU A 87 4.16 9.95 -12.67
C LEU A 87 2.77 9.91 -13.30
N PRO A 88 1.85 10.85 -12.96
CA PRO A 88 0.53 10.89 -13.55
C PRO A 88 0.58 11.20 -15.05
N LYS A 89 -0.41 10.70 -15.80
CA LYS A 89 -0.52 10.93 -17.26
C LYS A 89 -0.86 12.37 -17.65
N ASN A 90 -1.33 13.18 -16.71
CA ASN A 90 -1.79 14.55 -16.90
C ASN A 90 -1.04 15.51 -15.96
N PRO A 91 0.27 15.74 -16.18
CA PRO A 91 1.04 16.65 -15.35
C PRO A 91 0.54 18.10 -15.50
N ILE A 92 0.67 18.88 -14.44
CA ILE A 92 0.41 20.32 -14.43
C ILE A 92 1.73 21.01 -14.15
N TYR A 93 2.09 21.95 -15.01
CA TYR A 93 3.33 22.71 -14.91
C TYR A 93 3.07 24.12 -14.41
N ASP A 94 4.02 24.67 -13.67
CA ASP A 94 4.09 26.09 -13.33
C ASP A 94 4.98 26.82 -14.34
N LYS A 95 5.42 28.04 -14.02
CA LYS A 95 6.24 28.87 -14.91
C LYS A 95 7.59 28.20 -15.20
N TYR A 96 7.93 28.16 -16.48
CA TYR A 96 9.25 27.74 -16.94
C TYR A 96 10.30 28.82 -16.63
N THR A 97 11.42 28.39 -16.01
CA THR A 97 12.59 29.24 -15.75
C THR A 97 13.80 28.65 -16.48
N PRO A 98 14.26 29.25 -17.60
CA PRO A 98 15.39 28.70 -18.32
C PRO A 98 16.72 28.86 -17.58
N GLY A 99 17.68 27.97 -17.84
CA GLY A 99 19.04 28.04 -17.31
C GLY A 99 19.21 27.55 -15.88
N VAL A 100 18.26 26.78 -15.34
CA VAL A 100 18.35 26.12 -14.02
C VAL A 100 19.08 24.79 -14.16
N TYR A 101 19.93 24.44 -13.17
CA TYR A 101 20.55 23.12 -13.08
C TYR A 101 19.56 22.17 -12.38
N ASP A 102 19.11 21.15 -13.09
CA ASP A 102 18.00 20.30 -12.68
C ASP A 102 18.47 18.89 -12.29
N GLY A 103 17.75 18.28 -11.35
CA GLY A 103 17.66 16.83 -11.27
C GLY A 103 16.81 16.32 -12.43
N VAL A 104 17.21 15.23 -13.08
CA VAL A 104 16.52 14.70 -14.25
C VAL A 104 15.87 13.38 -13.92
N ILE A 105 14.61 13.17 -14.36
CA ILE A 105 13.86 11.93 -14.22
C ILE A 105 13.60 11.30 -15.58
N TYR A 106 13.69 10.00 -15.67
CA TYR A 106 13.51 9.20 -16.89
C TYR A 106 12.40 8.18 -16.70
N GLY A 107 11.74 7.76 -17.78
CA GLY A 107 10.86 6.62 -17.80
C GLY A 107 11.58 5.33 -17.39
N ALA A 108 10.82 4.39 -16.82
CA ALA A 108 11.35 3.12 -16.38
C ALA A 108 11.06 1.99 -17.38
N VAL A 109 12.02 1.08 -17.55
CA VAL A 109 12.02 -0.01 -18.52
C VAL A 109 12.29 -1.34 -17.83
N TYR A 110 11.62 -2.40 -18.31
CA TYR A 110 11.88 -3.78 -17.88
C TYR A 110 13.16 -4.33 -18.51
N GLU A 111 14.03 -4.91 -17.70
CA GLU A 111 15.21 -5.65 -18.13
C GLU A 111 15.06 -7.13 -17.77
N THR A 112 14.33 -7.85 -18.59
CA THR A 112 13.85 -9.19 -18.30
C THR A 112 14.29 -10.25 -19.33
N PHE A 113 15.31 -9.95 -20.15
CA PHE A 113 15.76 -10.78 -21.27
C PHE A 113 16.05 -12.25 -20.90
N LEU A 114 16.64 -12.48 -19.72
CA LEU A 114 17.02 -13.82 -19.27
C LEU A 114 15.88 -14.61 -18.60
N HIS A 115 14.75 -13.96 -18.31
CA HIS A 115 13.61 -14.62 -17.66
C HIS A 115 12.63 -15.19 -18.68
N SER A 116 12.49 -16.53 -18.75
CA SER A 116 11.73 -17.22 -19.80
C SER A 116 10.28 -16.72 -19.94
N ALA A 117 9.56 -16.53 -18.83
CA ALA A 117 8.17 -16.10 -18.84
C ALA A 117 8.00 -14.60 -19.14
N TRP A 118 9.01 -13.76 -18.82
CA TRP A 118 8.93 -12.30 -18.96
C TRP A 118 9.82 -11.73 -20.07
N LYS A 119 10.42 -12.60 -20.89
CA LYS A 119 11.28 -12.18 -22.01
C LYS A 119 10.58 -11.21 -22.98
N HIS A 120 9.28 -11.36 -23.15
CA HIS A 120 8.46 -10.50 -24.02
C HIS A 120 8.29 -9.06 -23.47
N LEU A 121 8.58 -8.83 -22.20
CA LEU A 121 8.54 -7.51 -21.56
C LEU A 121 9.86 -6.77 -21.68
N ASN A 122 10.95 -7.44 -22.09
CA ASN A 122 12.26 -6.81 -22.15
C ASN A 122 12.26 -5.57 -23.02
N ASN A 123 12.91 -4.51 -22.54
CA ASN A 123 12.96 -3.18 -23.18
C ASN A 123 11.59 -2.50 -23.35
N GLN A 124 10.59 -2.89 -22.56
CA GLN A 124 9.25 -2.26 -22.59
C GLN A 124 9.09 -1.29 -21.41
N ASP A 125 8.40 -0.19 -21.67
CA ASP A 125 8.11 0.83 -20.68
C ASP A 125 7.10 0.33 -19.63
N ILE A 126 7.36 0.66 -18.37
CA ILE A 126 6.62 0.16 -17.20
C ILE A 126 5.47 1.10 -16.84
N PRO A 127 4.19 0.64 -16.82
CA PRO A 127 3.09 1.38 -16.23
C PRO A 127 3.10 1.28 -14.70
N CYS A 128 2.33 2.16 -14.06
CA CYS A 128 2.06 2.10 -12.63
C CYS A 128 0.67 2.65 -12.29
N SER A 129 0.15 2.28 -11.14
CA SER A 129 -1.08 2.84 -10.57
C SER A 129 -0.88 3.19 -9.11
N VAL A 130 -1.40 4.33 -8.69
CA VAL A 130 -1.51 4.69 -7.27
C VAL A 130 -2.86 4.25 -6.76
N CYS A 131 -2.85 3.36 -5.79
CA CYS A 131 -4.02 2.68 -5.24
C CYS A 131 -4.23 3.08 -3.77
N ARG A 132 -5.48 3.39 -3.40
CA ARG A 132 -5.89 3.63 -2.02
C ARG A 132 -6.72 2.46 -1.50
N ILE A 133 -6.39 1.96 -0.34
CA ILE A 133 -7.10 0.88 0.35
C ILE A 133 -7.68 1.36 1.68
N PRO A 134 -8.84 0.84 2.12
CA PRO A 134 -9.44 1.16 3.42
C PRO A 134 -8.78 0.36 4.56
N ARG A 135 -7.47 0.38 4.61
CA ARG A 135 -6.60 -0.26 5.62
C ARG A 135 -5.41 0.64 5.90
N ASN A 136 -4.99 0.72 7.13
CA ASN A 136 -4.08 1.76 7.64
C ASN A 136 -2.61 1.34 7.71
N ASN A 137 -2.30 0.11 7.33
CA ASN A 137 -0.91 -0.37 7.31
C ASN A 137 -0.63 -1.11 6.00
N LEU A 138 0.55 -0.88 5.45
CA LEU A 138 1.04 -1.53 4.24
C LEU A 138 2.47 -2.02 4.47
N LEU A 139 2.75 -3.24 4.04
CA LEU A 139 4.05 -3.89 4.16
C LEU A 139 4.40 -4.58 2.84
N MET A 140 5.56 -4.29 2.28
CA MET A 140 6.18 -5.12 1.24
C MET A 140 7.06 -6.16 1.92
N VAL A 141 6.77 -7.44 1.68
CA VAL A 141 7.52 -8.59 2.21
C VAL A 141 8.45 -9.12 1.12
N PRO A 142 9.76 -8.84 1.17
CA PRO A 142 10.71 -9.36 0.20
C PRO A 142 11.05 -10.83 0.49
N GLY A 143 11.34 -11.61 -0.54
CA GLY A 143 11.67 -13.03 -0.44
C GLY A 143 10.48 -13.96 -0.21
N ARG A 144 9.24 -13.44 -0.24
CA ARG A 144 8.01 -14.22 -0.08
C ARG A 144 6.96 -13.76 -1.08
N ASN A 145 6.18 -14.70 -1.59
CA ASN A 145 5.03 -14.42 -2.46
C ASN A 145 3.67 -14.59 -1.74
N ILE A 146 3.71 -14.68 -0.41
CA ILE A 146 2.54 -14.76 0.47
C ILE A 146 2.71 -13.80 1.64
N CYS A 147 1.61 -13.26 2.12
CA CYS A 147 1.60 -12.41 3.31
C CYS A 147 1.76 -13.22 4.60
N HIS A 148 2.17 -12.55 5.66
CA HIS A 148 2.07 -13.08 7.02
C HIS A 148 0.61 -13.21 7.43
N GLU A 149 0.34 -14.04 8.43
CA GLU A 149 -0.98 -14.20 9.04
C GLU A 149 -1.58 -12.84 9.41
N TYR A 150 -2.88 -12.67 9.22
CA TYR A 150 -3.66 -11.43 9.42
C TYR A 150 -3.42 -10.32 8.39
N TYR A 151 -2.46 -10.45 7.47
CA TYR A 151 -2.28 -9.51 6.37
C TYR A 151 -3.00 -10.00 5.11
N LYS A 152 -3.69 -9.08 4.44
CA LYS A 152 -4.32 -9.32 3.14
C LYS A 152 -3.33 -9.03 2.01
N LEU A 153 -3.26 -9.93 1.05
CA LEU A 153 -2.48 -9.74 -0.16
C LEU A 153 -3.14 -8.68 -1.05
N GLU A 154 -2.38 -7.66 -1.44
CA GLU A 154 -2.77 -6.69 -2.46
C GLU A 154 -2.27 -7.13 -3.84
N TYR A 155 -0.99 -7.45 -3.96
CA TYR A 155 -0.37 -8.08 -5.12
C TYR A 155 0.98 -8.70 -4.74
N LYS A 156 1.51 -9.51 -5.64
CA LYS A 156 2.76 -10.24 -5.44
C LYS A 156 3.49 -10.41 -6.76
N SER A 157 4.76 -10.77 -6.75
CA SER A 157 5.55 -11.41 -7.80
C SER A 157 7.03 -11.38 -7.50
N TYR A 158 7.83 -10.65 -8.32
CA TYR A 158 9.28 -10.57 -8.21
C TYR A 158 9.75 -9.22 -7.68
N LEU A 159 10.77 -9.29 -6.84
CA LEU A 159 11.51 -8.13 -6.38
C LEU A 159 12.42 -7.64 -7.51
N MET A 160 12.34 -6.36 -7.83
CA MET A 160 13.17 -5.75 -8.87
C MET A 160 13.89 -4.50 -8.36
N SER A 161 15.05 -4.20 -8.96
CA SER A 161 15.86 -3.03 -8.65
C SER A 161 16.80 -2.72 -9.83
N SER A 162 17.66 -1.71 -9.69
CA SER A 162 18.76 -1.47 -10.63
C SER A 162 19.75 -2.65 -10.67
N HIS A 163 20.45 -2.82 -11.78
CA HIS A 163 21.56 -3.77 -11.87
C HIS A 163 22.70 -3.37 -10.91
N HIS A 164 23.30 -4.37 -10.26
CA HIS A 164 24.35 -4.15 -9.24
C HIS A 164 25.61 -3.41 -9.73
N LYS A 165 25.82 -3.34 -11.06
CA LYS A 165 26.93 -2.61 -11.69
C LYS A 165 26.55 -1.22 -12.20
N HIS A 166 25.30 -0.82 -12.10
CA HIS A 166 24.89 0.52 -12.53
C HIS A 166 25.35 1.57 -11.53
N VAL A 167 25.71 2.74 -12.04
CA VAL A 167 26.13 3.88 -11.23
C VAL A 167 24.99 4.42 -10.37
N SER A 168 23.78 4.42 -10.93
CA SER A 168 22.56 4.86 -10.22
C SER A 168 21.94 3.71 -9.43
N PRO A 169 21.90 3.79 -8.09
CA PRO A 169 21.17 2.83 -7.27
C PRO A 169 19.65 2.99 -7.43
N SER A 170 18.91 2.01 -6.93
CA SER A 170 17.44 2.06 -6.88
C SER A 170 16.93 1.40 -5.61
N GLN A 171 15.82 1.91 -5.11
CA GLN A 171 15.00 1.21 -4.15
C GLN A 171 14.51 -0.13 -4.73
N PHE A 172 14.35 -1.13 -3.88
CA PHE A 172 13.69 -2.39 -4.25
C PHE A 172 12.18 -2.17 -4.37
N ILE A 173 11.61 -2.63 -5.48
CA ILE A 173 10.17 -2.58 -5.74
C ILE A 173 9.62 -3.97 -6.01
N CYS A 174 8.34 -4.18 -5.71
CA CYS A 174 7.61 -5.38 -6.07
C CYS A 174 6.84 -5.11 -7.37
N ILE A 175 7.18 -5.78 -8.46
CA ILE A 175 6.40 -5.73 -9.71
C ILE A 175 5.26 -6.75 -9.62
N ASP A 176 4.11 -6.44 -10.21
CA ASP A 176 2.93 -7.31 -10.25
C ASP A 176 3.22 -8.61 -11.06
N ASP A 177 2.55 -9.72 -10.74
CA ASP A 177 2.75 -11.02 -11.43
C ASP A 177 2.08 -11.10 -12.81
N GLU A 178 1.22 -10.15 -13.12
CA GLU A 178 0.62 -9.96 -14.45
C GLU A 178 1.05 -8.62 -15.05
N PRO A 179 2.35 -8.40 -15.31
CA PRO A 179 2.85 -7.09 -15.71
C PRO A 179 2.36 -6.69 -17.10
N GLU A 180 1.95 -5.44 -17.19
CA GLU A 180 1.56 -4.77 -18.43
C GLU A 180 2.72 -3.94 -18.98
N VAL A 181 2.59 -3.48 -20.23
CA VAL A 181 3.49 -2.54 -20.87
C VAL A 181 2.72 -1.31 -21.32
N LEU A 182 3.40 -0.17 -21.41
CA LEU A 182 2.79 1.04 -21.96
C LEU A 182 2.60 0.91 -23.48
N PRO A 183 1.46 1.35 -24.04
CA PRO A 183 1.28 1.41 -25.49
C PRO A 183 2.37 2.24 -26.16
N GLY A 184 3.07 1.67 -27.14
CA GLY A 184 4.17 2.34 -27.84
C GLY A 184 5.52 2.32 -27.11
N GLY A 185 5.60 1.69 -25.93
CA GLY A 185 6.80 1.67 -25.07
C GLY A 185 7.84 0.61 -25.44
N TYR A 186 8.07 0.36 -26.73
CA TYR A 186 8.99 -0.68 -27.22
C TYR A 186 10.26 -0.11 -27.88
N ALA A 187 10.48 1.19 -27.80
CA ALA A 187 11.57 1.85 -28.53
C ALA A 187 12.93 1.73 -27.84
N ASN A 188 13.01 1.03 -26.71
CA ASN A 188 14.24 0.86 -25.89
C ASN A 188 14.97 2.17 -25.61
N HIS A 189 14.28 3.15 -25.06
CA HIS A 189 14.87 4.38 -24.59
C HIS A 189 15.37 4.19 -23.17
N ASP A 190 16.59 3.68 -23.02
CA ASP A 190 17.23 3.41 -21.73
C ASP A 190 17.14 4.62 -20.77
N GLY A 191 16.40 4.45 -19.70
CA GLY A 191 16.24 5.45 -18.63
C GLY A 191 16.51 4.83 -17.26
N LYS A 192 15.45 4.67 -16.47
CA LYS A 192 15.49 3.86 -15.26
C LYS A 192 15.30 2.38 -15.63
N LEU A 193 16.26 1.53 -15.31
CA LEU A 193 16.22 0.11 -15.67
C LEU A 193 15.92 -0.75 -14.44
N PHE A 194 14.97 -1.68 -14.57
CA PHE A 194 14.61 -2.61 -13.51
C PHE A 194 14.94 -4.06 -13.90
N TYR A 195 15.78 -4.68 -13.08
CA TYR A 195 16.25 -6.07 -13.16
C TYR A 195 15.69 -6.89 -12.01
N PHE A 196 15.57 -8.20 -12.21
CA PHE A 196 15.27 -9.12 -11.12
C PHE A 196 16.38 -9.10 -10.07
N VAL A 197 15.99 -9.14 -8.80
CA VAL A 197 16.91 -9.24 -7.68
C VAL A 197 17.12 -10.70 -7.33
N SER A 198 18.36 -11.14 -7.32
CA SER A 198 18.77 -12.49 -6.92
C SER A 198 19.53 -12.48 -5.60
N GLY A 199 19.41 -13.54 -4.83
CA GLY A 199 20.20 -13.72 -3.61
C GLY A 199 21.69 -13.97 -3.93
N SER A 200 22.59 -13.36 -3.17
CA SER A 200 24.02 -13.69 -3.16
C SER A 200 24.42 -14.16 -1.77
N CYS A 201 24.94 -15.38 -1.70
CA CYS A 201 25.31 -16.00 -0.45
C CYS A 201 26.58 -15.39 0.16
N GLY A 202 26.70 -15.49 1.47
CA GLY A 202 27.78 -14.88 2.25
C GLY A 202 27.20 -14.29 3.52
N SER A 203 27.11 -12.96 3.59
CA SER A 203 26.37 -12.28 4.68
C SER A 203 24.87 -12.63 4.64
N LEU A 204 24.31 -12.81 3.45
CA LEU A 204 22.99 -13.43 3.29
C LEU A 204 23.12 -14.94 3.57
N LYS A 205 22.32 -15.43 4.54
CA LYS A 205 22.40 -16.83 4.96
C LYS A 205 21.83 -17.77 3.89
N CYS A 206 22.64 -18.71 3.47
CA CYS A 206 22.28 -19.79 2.55
C CYS A 206 22.59 -21.15 3.20
N PRO A 207 21.59 -21.99 3.53
CA PRO A 207 20.16 -21.75 3.44
C PRO A 207 19.63 -20.73 4.48
N PRO A 208 18.38 -20.24 4.43
CA PRO A 208 17.30 -20.65 3.51
C PRO A 208 17.34 -20.02 2.13
N TYR A 209 18.10 -18.95 1.94
CA TYR A 209 18.29 -18.37 0.62
C TYR A 209 19.16 -19.27 -0.27
N ARG A 210 19.12 -19.03 -1.57
CA ARG A 210 19.89 -19.79 -2.57
C ARG A 210 20.64 -18.83 -3.48
N GLU A 211 21.90 -19.16 -3.78
CA GLU A 211 22.74 -18.38 -4.68
C GLU A 211 22.07 -18.23 -6.06
N GLY A 212 22.00 -16.99 -6.57
CA GLY A 212 21.51 -16.68 -7.90
C GLY A 212 19.99 -16.86 -8.11
N LEU A 213 19.23 -17.34 -7.10
CA LEU A 213 17.78 -17.49 -7.23
C LEU A 213 17.08 -16.14 -7.04
N GLN A 214 16.20 -15.84 -8.00
CA GLN A 214 15.40 -14.61 -7.99
C GLN A 214 14.45 -14.57 -6.79
N LEU A 215 14.42 -13.41 -6.13
CA LEU A 215 13.57 -13.19 -4.96
C LEU A 215 12.17 -12.76 -5.37
N THR A 216 11.19 -13.37 -4.75
CA THR A 216 9.79 -12.95 -4.86
C THR A 216 9.49 -11.80 -3.89
N CYS A 217 8.29 -11.23 -4.00
CA CYS A 217 7.77 -10.24 -3.07
C CYS A 217 6.25 -10.33 -2.95
N ALA A 218 5.72 -9.83 -1.86
CA ALA A 218 4.29 -9.64 -1.66
C ALA A 218 4.04 -8.26 -1.05
N VAL A 219 3.06 -7.53 -1.56
CA VAL A 219 2.56 -6.29 -0.97
C VAL A 219 1.29 -6.62 -0.20
N CYS A 220 1.33 -6.35 1.09
CA CYS A 220 0.37 -6.84 2.06
C CYS A 220 -0.20 -5.67 2.87
N SER A 221 -1.49 -5.72 3.16
CA SER A 221 -2.16 -4.70 3.97
C SER A 221 -2.77 -5.30 5.22
N TYR A 222 -2.83 -4.52 6.28
CA TYR A 222 -3.42 -4.90 7.55
C TYR A 222 -4.38 -3.82 8.04
N SER A 223 -5.51 -4.27 8.60
CA SER A 223 -6.47 -3.39 9.27
C SER A 223 -6.57 -3.79 10.74
N PHE A 224 -6.24 -2.87 11.61
CA PHE A 224 -6.40 -3.07 13.04
C PHE A 224 -7.89 -2.97 13.38
N ASN A 225 -8.56 -4.11 13.47
CA ASN A 225 -9.89 -4.16 14.06
C ASN A 225 -9.73 -4.35 15.56
N ALA A 226 -10.33 -3.50 16.38
CA ALA A 226 -10.29 -3.54 17.85
C ALA A 226 -10.74 -4.87 18.48
N LYS A 227 -11.20 -5.85 17.66
CA LYS A 227 -11.56 -7.21 18.09
C LYS A 227 -10.38 -8.19 18.09
N SER A 228 -9.22 -7.85 17.57
CA SER A 228 -8.03 -8.73 17.59
C SER A 228 -7.06 -8.38 18.73
N SER A 229 -7.59 -8.28 19.96
CA SER A 229 -6.79 -8.04 21.18
C SER A 229 -5.84 -9.18 21.56
N ASN A 230 -5.66 -10.20 20.72
CA ASN A 230 -4.80 -11.36 20.96
C ASN A 230 -3.58 -11.42 20.02
N ILE A 231 -3.04 -10.29 19.60
CA ILE A 231 -1.77 -10.30 18.87
C ILE A 231 -0.65 -10.56 19.89
N GLN A 232 -0.19 -11.81 19.96
CA GLN A 232 1.05 -12.14 20.65
C GLN A 232 2.23 -11.63 19.81
N PRO A 233 3.22 -10.93 20.40
CA PRO A 233 4.43 -10.58 19.69
C PRO A 233 5.15 -11.86 19.25
N TYR A 234 5.65 -11.85 18.02
CA TYR A 234 6.44 -12.97 17.48
C TYR A 234 7.62 -13.31 18.40
N LYS A 235 7.74 -14.60 18.74
CA LYS A 235 8.94 -15.16 19.36
C LYS A 235 10.02 -15.41 18.32
#